data_5502d011702726f46ff761f8bf626cd8
#
_entry.id   5502d011702726f46ff761f8bf626cd8
#
_cell.length_a   1.000
_cell.length_b   1.000
_cell.length_c   1.000
_cell.angle_alpha   90.00
_cell.angle_beta   90.00
_cell.angle_gamma   90.00
#
_symmetry.space_group_name_H-M   'P 1'
#
loop_
_entity.id
_entity.type
_entity.pdbx_description
1 polymer ?
#
loop_
_entity_poly.entity_id
_entity_poly.type
_entity_poly.pdbx_seq_one_letter_code
_entity_poly.pdbx_strand_id
1 'polypeptide(L)'
;AVPNGFGHQRVGSRRPVTHEVGLHVVREEWHEAVLAYVGNPAESEPERTREARATVDEVAAVTDPDWRVALDATPGHLGYERSMLHALVENGGEEPADFRSALETVPWNLQRLFVNAAQSYAFNRMLSERLRRGLPFDRPVVGDVVAFADADAPDGLPVPDTDRLQRVSEDRVD
;
A
#
# COMPACT_ATOMS: atom_id res chain seq x y z
N ALA A 1 -16.95 4.08 22.98
CA ALA A 1 -16.23 3.31 21.97
C ALA A 1 -14.76 3.74 21.97
N VAL A 2 -13.82 2.79 21.85
CA VAL A 2 -12.40 3.09 21.72
C VAL A 2 -12.04 2.92 20.24
N PRO A 3 -11.45 3.96 19.59
CA PRO A 3 -11.00 3.85 18.21
C PRO A 3 -9.91 2.77 18.11
N ASN A 4 -10.06 1.83 17.20
CA ASN A 4 -9.09 0.77 16.96
C ASN A 4 -8.51 0.91 15.55
N GLY A 5 -7.31 1.47 15.45
CA GLY A 5 -6.57 1.62 14.20
C GLY A 5 -5.64 0.44 13.93
N PHE A 6 -5.19 0.31 12.69
CA PHE A 6 -4.17 -0.67 12.30
C PHE A 6 -2.77 -0.18 12.71
N GLY A 7 -2.00 -1.06 13.36
CA GLY A 7 -0.65 -0.76 13.83
C GLY A 7 0.42 -0.83 12.72
N HIS A 8 1.64 -0.43 13.08
CA HIS A 8 2.83 -0.40 12.21
C HIS A 8 3.13 -1.72 11.47
N GLN A 9 2.69 -2.84 12.01
CA GLN A 9 2.94 -4.16 11.45
C GLN A 9 2.39 -4.33 10.02
N ARG A 10 1.34 -3.56 9.64
CA ARG A 10 0.76 -3.61 8.28
C ARG A 10 1.39 -2.60 7.30
N VAL A 11 2.03 -1.57 7.79
CA VAL A 11 2.62 -0.52 6.95
C VAL A 11 4.15 -0.63 6.82
N GLY A 12 4.76 -1.58 7.53
CA GLY A 12 6.21 -1.77 7.61
C GLY A 12 6.81 -1.18 8.89
N SER A 13 7.68 -1.94 9.58
CA SER A 13 8.24 -1.54 10.88
C SER A 13 9.55 -0.76 10.75
N ARG A 14 10.37 -1.07 9.75
CA ARG A 14 11.65 -0.39 9.48
C ARG A 14 11.54 0.67 8.39
N ARG A 15 10.78 0.35 7.35
CA ARG A 15 10.52 1.21 6.20
C ARG A 15 9.03 1.12 5.87
N PRO A 16 8.24 2.12 6.24
CA PRO A 16 6.77 2.05 6.15
C PRO A 16 6.26 2.33 4.73
N VAL A 17 6.75 1.62 3.71
CA VAL A 17 6.39 1.81 2.30
C VAL A 17 5.30 0.87 1.78
N THR A 18 4.94 -0.18 2.53
CA THR A 18 4.00 -1.20 2.08
C THR A 18 2.65 -0.61 1.66
N HIS A 19 2.17 0.40 2.38
CA HIS A 19 0.93 1.10 2.04
C HIS A 19 1.09 2.03 0.84
N GLU A 20 2.26 2.63 0.63
CA GLU A 20 2.56 3.48 -0.52
C GLU A 20 2.55 2.64 -1.81
N VAL A 21 3.26 1.52 -1.82
CA VAL A 21 3.19 0.54 -2.93
C VAL A 21 1.74 0.15 -3.20
N GLY A 22 0.96 -0.18 -2.17
CA GLY A 22 -0.44 -0.53 -2.31
C GLY A 22 -1.31 0.60 -2.88
N LEU A 23 -1.05 1.86 -2.53
CA LEU A 23 -1.76 3.01 -3.09
C LEU A 23 -1.47 3.18 -4.59
N HIS A 24 -0.23 2.99 -5.02
CA HIS A 24 0.15 3.01 -6.43
C HIS A 24 -0.47 1.83 -7.19
N VAL A 25 -0.46 0.61 -6.60
CA VAL A 25 -1.08 -0.58 -7.19
C VAL A 25 -2.58 -0.37 -7.46
N VAL A 26 -3.34 0.19 -6.51
CA VAL A 26 -4.79 0.41 -6.71
C VAL A 26 -5.12 1.53 -7.70
N ARG A 27 -4.13 2.34 -8.10
CA ARG A 27 -4.23 3.36 -9.14
C ARG A 27 -3.65 2.92 -10.46
N GLU A 28 -3.13 1.68 -10.54
CA GLU A 28 -2.42 1.14 -11.71
C GLU A 28 -1.15 1.94 -12.09
N GLU A 29 -0.57 2.64 -11.13
CA GLU A 29 0.69 3.38 -11.22
C GLU A 29 1.85 2.39 -10.99
N TRP A 30 2.06 1.46 -11.94
CA TRP A 30 2.96 0.32 -11.76
C TRP A 30 4.43 0.71 -11.62
N HIS A 31 4.88 1.72 -12.38
CA HIS A 31 6.23 2.27 -12.28
C HIS A 31 6.50 2.80 -10.87
N GLU A 32 5.62 3.66 -10.37
CA GLU A 32 5.71 4.26 -9.04
C GLU A 32 5.62 3.19 -7.94
N ALA A 33 4.79 2.15 -8.14
CA ALA A 33 4.67 1.04 -7.20
C ALA A 33 6.00 0.28 -7.03
N VAL A 34 6.66 -0.05 -8.14
CA VAL A 34 7.96 -0.72 -8.12
C VAL A 34 9.02 0.19 -7.50
N LEU A 35 9.14 1.45 -7.96
CA LEU A 35 10.14 2.38 -7.44
C LEU A 35 9.94 2.67 -5.94
N ALA A 36 8.72 2.81 -5.46
CA ALA A 36 8.45 2.93 -4.03
C ALA A 36 8.99 1.74 -3.24
N TYR A 37 9.02 0.53 -3.83
CA TYR A 37 9.53 -0.66 -3.18
C TYR A 37 11.05 -0.82 -3.31
N VAL A 38 11.61 -0.69 -4.50
CA VAL A 38 13.04 -0.96 -4.77
C VAL A 38 13.96 0.23 -4.50
N GLY A 39 13.51 1.45 -4.77
CA GLY A 39 14.19 2.72 -4.53
C GLY A 39 13.84 3.34 -3.17
N ASN A 40 13.79 4.67 -3.10
CA ASN A 40 13.31 5.44 -1.95
C ASN A 40 14.06 5.11 -0.64
N PRO A 41 15.34 5.49 -0.50
CA PRO A 41 16.19 5.17 0.65
C PRO A 41 15.63 5.76 1.95
N ALA A 42 15.59 4.96 3.02
CA ALA A 42 15.15 5.41 4.35
C ALA A 42 16.33 5.56 5.32
N GLU A 43 16.32 6.59 6.16
CA GLU A 43 17.38 6.84 7.14
C GLU A 43 17.59 5.67 8.12
N SER A 44 16.54 4.90 8.39
CA SER A 44 16.57 3.73 9.27
C SER A 44 17.25 2.50 8.69
N GLU A 45 17.60 2.52 7.40
CA GLU A 45 18.26 1.41 6.70
C GLU A 45 19.80 1.52 6.82
N PRO A 46 20.52 0.37 6.73
CA PRO A 46 21.98 0.39 6.65
C PRO A 46 22.48 1.21 5.46
N GLU A 47 23.62 1.87 5.61
CA GLU A 47 24.21 2.74 4.58
C GLU A 47 24.27 2.09 3.20
N ARG A 48 24.81 0.87 3.12
CA ARG A 48 24.89 0.11 1.87
C ARG A 48 23.53 -0.12 1.20
N THR A 49 22.47 -0.30 1.98
CA THR A 49 21.10 -0.44 1.45
C THR A 49 20.59 0.90 0.92
N ARG A 50 20.86 1.98 1.64
CA ARG A 50 20.47 3.34 1.21
C ARG A 50 21.17 3.75 -0.09
N GLU A 51 22.47 3.47 -0.19
CA GLU A 51 23.25 3.71 -1.41
C GLU A 51 22.70 2.93 -2.60
N ALA A 52 22.38 1.64 -2.41
CA ALA A 52 21.78 0.83 -3.45
C ALA A 52 20.42 1.37 -3.92
N ARG A 53 19.56 1.80 -3.00
CA ARG A 53 18.27 2.41 -3.32
C ARG A 53 18.41 3.76 -4.02
N ALA A 54 19.37 4.58 -3.62
CA ALA A 54 19.69 5.84 -4.29
C ALA A 54 20.15 5.58 -5.74
N THR A 55 20.98 4.55 -5.96
CA THR A 55 21.37 4.13 -7.31
C THR A 55 20.17 3.70 -8.15
N VAL A 56 19.19 2.99 -7.57
CA VAL A 56 17.94 2.65 -8.26
C VAL A 56 17.18 3.92 -8.68
N ASP A 57 17.05 4.90 -7.78
CA ASP A 57 16.35 6.16 -8.07
C ASP A 57 17.09 6.96 -9.15
N GLU A 58 18.42 6.98 -9.13
CA GLU A 58 19.25 7.63 -10.16
C GLU A 58 19.08 6.95 -11.53
N VAL A 59 19.08 5.63 -11.58
CA VAL A 59 18.85 4.86 -12.81
C VAL A 59 17.45 5.11 -13.35
N ALA A 60 16.43 5.13 -12.50
CA ALA A 60 15.05 5.37 -12.90
C ALA A 60 14.80 6.82 -13.42
N ALA A 61 15.66 7.78 -13.06
CA ALA A 61 15.49 9.17 -13.42
C ALA A 61 15.93 9.50 -14.86
N VAL A 62 16.59 8.58 -15.56
CA VAL A 62 17.05 8.80 -16.94
C VAL A 62 16.08 8.25 -17.97
N THR A 63 16.12 8.77 -19.20
CA THR A 63 15.17 8.41 -20.26
C THR A 63 15.35 6.97 -20.77
N ASP A 64 16.57 6.42 -20.67
CA ASP A 64 16.90 5.04 -21.09
C ASP A 64 17.62 4.36 -19.92
N PRO A 65 16.88 3.80 -18.96
CA PRO A 65 17.43 3.30 -17.71
C PRO A 65 18.14 1.96 -17.90
N ASP A 66 19.42 1.89 -17.55
CA ASP A 66 20.14 0.61 -17.44
C ASP A 66 19.84 -0.07 -16.08
N TRP A 67 18.76 -0.84 -16.03
CA TRP A 67 18.35 -1.57 -14.84
C TRP A 67 19.38 -2.56 -14.32
N ARG A 68 20.38 -2.96 -15.14
CA ARG A 68 21.48 -3.81 -14.71
C ARG A 68 22.35 -3.11 -13.67
N VAL A 69 22.58 -1.80 -13.84
CA VAL A 69 23.33 -0.99 -12.86
C VAL A 69 22.62 -1.02 -11.50
N ALA A 70 21.30 -0.84 -11.49
CA ALA A 70 20.49 -0.91 -10.27
C ALA A 70 20.52 -2.30 -9.63
N LEU A 71 20.42 -3.37 -10.45
CA LEU A 71 20.47 -4.75 -9.99
C LEU A 71 21.85 -5.10 -9.37
N ASP A 72 22.93 -4.69 -9.99
CA ASP A 72 24.30 -4.98 -9.53
C ASP A 72 24.63 -4.20 -8.24
N ALA A 73 24.10 -2.99 -8.06
CA ALA A 73 24.23 -2.22 -6.83
C ALA A 73 23.42 -2.81 -5.67
N THR A 74 22.34 -3.56 -5.95
CA THR A 74 21.41 -4.06 -4.92
C THR A 74 21.99 -5.27 -4.18
N PRO A 75 22.14 -5.21 -2.83
CA PRO A 75 22.68 -6.29 -2.02
C PRO A 75 21.88 -7.61 -2.13
N GLY A 76 22.59 -8.76 -2.08
CA GLY A 76 21.98 -10.07 -2.26
C GLY A 76 20.92 -10.47 -1.23
N HIS A 77 20.92 -9.85 -0.04
CA HIS A 77 19.91 -10.12 0.98
C HIS A 77 18.56 -9.42 0.71
N LEU A 78 18.52 -8.47 -0.23
CA LEU A 78 17.29 -7.81 -0.70
C LEU A 78 16.67 -8.63 -1.84
N GLY A 79 16.21 -9.84 -1.51
CA GLY A 79 15.79 -10.83 -2.50
C GLY A 79 14.60 -10.39 -3.37
N TYR A 80 13.61 -9.73 -2.78
CA TYR A 80 12.43 -9.26 -3.52
C TYR A 80 12.74 -8.08 -4.43
N GLU A 81 13.54 -7.13 -3.94
CA GLU A 81 14.04 -6.01 -4.74
C GLU A 81 14.84 -6.51 -5.94
N ARG A 82 15.73 -7.45 -5.71
CA ARG A 82 16.51 -8.08 -6.78
C ARG A 82 15.65 -8.81 -7.80
N SER A 83 14.59 -9.50 -7.36
CA SER A 83 13.68 -10.19 -8.28
C SER A 83 12.95 -9.21 -9.19
N MET A 84 12.48 -8.08 -8.63
CA MET A 84 11.84 -7.01 -9.42
C MET A 84 12.82 -6.39 -10.43
N LEU A 85 14.03 -6.03 -9.98
CA LEU A 85 15.05 -5.43 -10.86
C LEU A 85 15.50 -6.40 -11.94
N HIS A 86 15.57 -7.70 -11.64
CA HIS A 86 15.90 -8.74 -12.64
C HIS A 86 14.83 -8.79 -13.74
N ALA A 87 13.54 -8.74 -13.36
CA ALA A 87 12.45 -8.70 -14.32
C ALA A 87 12.51 -7.45 -15.21
N LEU A 88 12.86 -6.27 -14.66
CA LEU A 88 13.04 -5.06 -15.47
C LEU A 88 14.22 -5.20 -16.44
N VAL A 89 15.34 -5.82 -16.03
CA VAL A 89 16.47 -6.12 -16.94
C VAL A 89 16.04 -7.03 -18.08
N GLU A 90 15.17 -8.01 -17.81
CA GLU A 90 14.73 -8.98 -18.82
C GLU A 90 13.66 -8.42 -19.77
N ASN A 91 12.75 -7.60 -19.26
CA ASN A 91 11.59 -7.09 -20.01
C ASN A 91 11.81 -5.71 -20.64
N GLY A 92 12.91 -5.02 -20.32
CA GLY A 92 13.24 -3.67 -20.79
C GLY A 92 12.93 -2.59 -19.78
N GLY A 93 11.89 -2.70 -18.97
CA GLY A 93 11.53 -1.75 -17.92
C GLY A 93 11.18 -0.35 -18.45
N GLU A 94 10.51 -0.29 -19.59
CA GLU A 94 10.06 0.94 -20.23
C GLU A 94 8.54 1.11 -20.13
N GLU A 95 7.79 0.01 -20.33
CA GLU A 95 6.34 0.03 -20.41
C GLU A 95 5.69 -0.28 -19.04
N PRO A 96 4.48 0.23 -18.76
CA PRO A 96 3.76 -0.08 -17.52
C PRO A 96 3.60 -1.59 -17.27
N ALA A 97 3.48 -2.39 -18.32
CA ALA A 97 3.36 -3.85 -18.24
C ALA A 97 4.64 -4.51 -17.68
N ASP A 98 5.82 -3.94 -17.96
CA ASP A 98 7.11 -4.45 -17.45
C ASP A 98 7.19 -4.27 -15.95
N PHE A 99 6.80 -3.11 -15.44
CA PHE A 99 6.75 -2.82 -14.01
C PHE A 99 5.71 -3.67 -13.28
N ARG A 100 4.55 -3.88 -13.89
CA ARG A 100 3.56 -4.80 -13.36
C ARG A 100 4.13 -6.21 -13.26
N SER A 101 4.76 -6.72 -14.31
CA SER A 101 5.40 -8.03 -14.33
C SER A 101 6.50 -8.13 -13.27
N ALA A 102 7.29 -7.07 -13.08
CA ALA A 102 8.30 -7.00 -12.03
C ALA A 102 7.66 -7.12 -10.63
N LEU A 103 6.57 -6.39 -10.36
CA LEU A 103 5.85 -6.48 -9.08
C LEU A 103 5.26 -7.88 -8.84
N GLU A 104 4.82 -8.57 -9.90
CA GLU A 104 4.26 -9.92 -9.83
C GLU A 104 5.34 -11.01 -9.52
N THR A 105 6.64 -10.68 -9.56
CA THR A 105 7.71 -11.61 -9.16
C THR A 105 7.73 -11.94 -7.68
N VAL A 106 7.16 -11.09 -6.83
CA VAL A 106 7.11 -11.35 -5.39
C VAL A 106 5.97 -12.31 -5.04
N PRO A 107 6.09 -13.06 -3.91
CA PRO A 107 5.05 -14.00 -3.50
C PRO A 107 3.67 -13.36 -3.38
N TRP A 108 2.63 -14.10 -3.75
CA TRP A 108 1.23 -13.66 -3.72
C TRP A 108 0.78 -13.06 -2.38
N ASN A 109 1.23 -13.62 -1.26
CA ASN A 109 0.93 -13.08 0.07
C ASN A 109 1.49 -11.66 0.28
N LEU A 110 2.65 -11.34 -0.31
CA LEU A 110 3.23 -10.00 -0.27
C LEU A 110 2.46 -9.04 -1.19
N GLN A 111 2.07 -9.47 -2.40
CA GLN A 111 1.23 -8.67 -3.29
C GLN A 111 -0.10 -8.28 -2.60
N ARG A 112 -0.77 -9.24 -1.95
CA ARG A 112 -1.98 -8.97 -1.16
C ARG A 112 -1.71 -8.04 0.02
N LEU A 113 -0.54 -8.14 0.64
CA LEU A 113 -0.17 -7.27 1.76
C LEU A 113 -0.11 -5.80 1.33
N PHE A 114 0.36 -5.48 0.13
CA PHE A 114 0.36 -4.11 -0.39
C PHE A 114 -1.04 -3.51 -0.41
N VAL A 115 -1.99 -4.21 -1.03
CA VAL A 115 -3.39 -3.75 -1.11
C VAL A 115 -4.04 -3.62 0.28
N ASN A 116 -3.83 -4.63 1.14
CA ASN A 116 -4.34 -4.60 2.52
C ASN A 116 -3.73 -3.45 3.34
N ALA A 117 -2.46 -3.11 3.11
CA ALA A 117 -1.80 -2.00 3.78
C ALA A 117 -2.36 -0.65 3.32
N ALA A 118 -2.66 -0.48 2.03
CA ALA A 118 -3.33 0.70 1.51
C ALA A 118 -4.73 0.88 2.12
N GLN A 119 -5.52 -0.20 2.20
CA GLN A 119 -6.83 -0.18 2.88
C GLN A 119 -6.70 0.21 4.36
N SER A 120 -5.72 -0.36 5.06
CA SER A 120 -5.47 -0.06 6.47
C SER A 120 -5.03 1.39 6.68
N TYR A 121 -4.23 1.92 5.77
CA TYR A 121 -3.81 3.31 5.76
C TYR A 121 -5.01 4.25 5.55
N ALA A 122 -5.84 3.98 4.54
CA ALA A 122 -7.05 4.77 4.27
C ALA A 122 -8.00 4.77 5.48
N PHE A 123 -8.22 3.60 6.09
CA PHE A 123 -9.00 3.47 7.32
C PHE A 123 -8.42 4.31 8.45
N ASN A 124 -7.14 4.20 8.73
CA ASN A 124 -6.48 4.99 9.78
C ASN A 124 -6.57 6.50 9.52
N ARG A 125 -6.49 6.93 8.25
CA ARG A 125 -6.67 8.34 7.88
C ARG A 125 -8.08 8.82 8.15
N MET A 126 -9.11 8.03 7.79
CA MET A 126 -10.50 8.35 8.09
C MET A 126 -10.75 8.41 9.60
N LEU A 127 -10.21 7.46 10.36
CA LEU A 127 -10.31 7.42 11.80
C LEU A 127 -9.66 8.66 12.46
N SER A 128 -8.46 9.01 12.02
CA SER A 128 -7.73 10.19 12.52
C SER A 128 -8.47 11.49 12.20
N GLU A 129 -9.03 11.60 11.00
CA GLU A 129 -9.81 12.78 10.59
C GLU A 129 -11.11 12.90 11.39
N ARG A 130 -11.78 11.76 11.66
CA ARG A 130 -12.97 11.72 12.50
C ARG A 130 -12.66 12.20 13.93
N LEU A 131 -11.52 11.74 14.49
CA LEU A 131 -11.04 12.23 15.80
C LEU A 131 -10.74 13.74 15.77
N ARG A 132 -10.01 14.20 14.76
CA ARG A 132 -9.63 15.61 14.61
C ARG A 132 -10.85 16.55 14.52
N ARG A 133 -11.92 16.08 13.90
CA ARG A 133 -13.20 16.83 13.80
C ARG A 133 -14.09 16.68 15.02
N GLY A 134 -13.72 15.89 16.02
CA GLY A 134 -14.56 15.63 17.19
C GLY A 134 -15.86 14.88 16.88
N LEU A 135 -15.90 14.12 15.78
CA LEU A 135 -17.08 13.37 15.37
C LEU A 135 -17.27 12.13 16.24
N PRO A 136 -18.53 11.72 16.54
CA PRO A 136 -18.80 10.56 17.37
C PRO A 136 -18.38 9.26 16.69
N PHE A 137 -18.03 8.25 17.51
CA PHE A 137 -17.71 6.87 17.05
C PHE A 137 -18.82 5.87 17.36
N ASP A 138 -19.83 6.27 18.10
CA ASP A 138 -20.93 5.43 18.56
C ASP A 138 -22.21 5.60 17.73
N ARG A 139 -22.20 6.55 16.80
CA ARG A 139 -23.31 6.80 15.89
C ARG A 139 -22.81 7.36 14.55
N PRO A 140 -23.55 7.14 13.46
CA PRO A 140 -23.24 7.74 12.18
C PRO A 140 -23.48 9.26 12.18
N VAL A 141 -22.82 9.96 11.27
CA VAL A 141 -23.06 11.37 10.97
C VAL A 141 -23.38 11.55 9.49
N VAL A 142 -23.95 12.70 9.13
CA VAL A 142 -24.24 13.03 7.73
C VAL A 142 -22.99 12.86 6.86
N GLY A 143 -23.15 12.11 5.77
CA GLY A 143 -22.08 11.80 4.82
C GLY A 143 -21.36 10.47 5.09
N ASP A 144 -21.53 9.85 6.26
CA ASP A 144 -21.05 8.49 6.51
C ASP A 144 -21.69 7.49 5.54
N VAL A 145 -20.94 6.48 5.14
CA VAL A 145 -21.48 5.33 4.43
C VAL A 145 -21.62 4.20 5.44
N VAL A 146 -22.83 3.72 5.62
CA VAL A 146 -23.16 2.65 6.58
C VAL A 146 -23.57 1.38 5.84
N ALA A 147 -23.23 0.23 6.40
CA ALA A 147 -23.71 -1.06 5.98
C ALA A 147 -24.69 -1.58 7.06
N PHE A 148 -25.77 -2.25 6.65
CA PHE A 148 -26.60 -2.99 7.58
C PHE A 148 -25.86 -4.25 8.05
N ALA A 149 -26.19 -4.73 9.25
CA ALA A 149 -25.73 -6.03 9.69
C ALA A 149 -26.38 -7.12 8.84
N ASP A 150 -25.60 -8.12 8.42
CA ASP A 150 -26.12 -9.28 7.74
C ASP A 150 -26.96 -10.11 8.75
N ALA A 151 -28.23 -10.35 8.42
CA ALA A 151 -29.15 -11.10 9.27
C ALA A 151 -28.78 -12.60 9.38
N ASP A 152 -28.04 -13.10 8.38
CA ASP A 152 -27.60 -14.51 8.30
C ASP A 152 -26.17 -14.71 8.86
N ALA A 153 -25.58 -13.68 9.46
CA ALA A 153 -24.24 -13.77 10.06
C ALA A 153 -24.24 -14.73 11.26
N PRO A 154 -23.15 -15.52 11.46
CA PRO A 154 -23.02 -16.39 12.61
C PRO A 154 -23.18 -15.62 13.94
N ASP A 155 -23.84 -16.22 14.91
CA ASP A 155 -24.06 -15.64 16.24
C ASP A 155 -22.76 -15.09 16.85
N GLY A 156 -22.76 -13.81 17.22
CA GLY A 156 -21.71 -13.15 17.99
C GLY A 156 -20.78 -12.21 17.22
N LEU A 157 -20.82 -12.17 15.89
CA LEU A 157 -20.04 -11.21 15.08
C LEU A 157 -20.93 -10.59 14.00
N PRO A 158 -21.33 -9.31 14.14
CA PRO A 158 -22.07 -8.62 13.08
C PRO A 158 -21.18 -8.48 11.83
N VAL A 159 -21.53 -9.18 10.77
CA VAL A 159 -20.93 -9.03 9.46
C VAL A 159 -21.71 -7.95 8.69
N PRO A 160 -21.06 -6.93 8.14
CA PRO A 160 -21.75 -5.89 7.38
C PRO A 160 -22.26 -6.47 6.04
N ASP A 161 -23.53 -6.21 5.74
CA ASP A 161 -24.11 -6.47 4.43
C ASP A 161 -23.59 -5.38 3.45
N THR A 162 -22.57 -5.74 2.66
CA THR A 162 -21.92 -4.82 1.72
C THR A 162 -22.75 -4.52 0.48
N ASP A 163 -23.77 -5.32 0.20
CA ASP A 163 -24.68 -5.10 -0.95
C ASP A 163 -25.73 -4.01 -0.64
N ARG A 164 -25.85 -3.62 0.63
CA ARG A 164 -26.80 -2.62 1.12
C ARG A 164 -26.14 -1.42 1.77
N LEU A 165 -25.13 -0.87 1.09
CA LEU A 165 -24.47 0.36 1.52
C LEU A 165 -25.37 1.57 1.31
N GLN A 166 -25.51 2.42 2.34
CA GLN A 166 -26.27 3.66 2.28
C GLN A 166 -25.46 4.83 2.81
N ARG A 167 -25.53 5.96 2.10
CA ARG A 167 -24.99 7.23 2.61
C ARG A 167 -26.02 7.84 3.56
N VAL A 168 -25.56 8.26 4.72
CA VAL A 168 -26.39 8.94 5.71
C VAL A 168 -26.69 10.35 5.22
N SER A 169 -27.97 10.67 5.06
CA SER A 169 -28.48 12.01 4.72
C SER A 169 -28.97 12.76 5.98
N GLU A 170 -29.23 14.06 5.85
CA GLU A 170 -29.73 14.90 6.96
C GLU A 170 -31.02 14.38 7.56
N ASP A 171 -31.90 13.79 6.75
CA ASP A 171 -33.21 13.24 7.17
C ASP A 171 -33.10 11.97 8.04
N ARG A 172 -31.90 11.44 8.29
CA ARG A 172 -31.65 10.17 8.98
C ARG A 172 -30.77 10.30 10.24
N VAL A 173 -30.49 11.50 10.69
CA VAL A 173 -29.59 11.78 11.83
C VAL A 173 -30.37 12.11 13.12
N ASP A 174 -31.70 12.05 13.11
CA ASP A 174 -32.57 12.26 14.27
C ASP A 174 -32.64 11.04 15.19
#